data_b577c7b314ef14d46314f1d94e43efa9
#
_entry.id   b577c7b314ef14d46314f1d94e43efa9
#
_cell.length_a   1.000
_cell.length_b   1.000
_cell.length_c   1.000
_cell.angle_alpha   90.00
_cell.angle_beta   90.00
_cell.angle_gamma   90.00
#
_symmetry.space_group_name_H-M   'P 1'
#
loop_
_entity.id
_entity.type
_entity.pdbx_description
1 polymer ?
#
loop_
_entity_poly.entity_id
_entity_poly.type
_entity_poly.pdbx_seq_one_letter_code
_entity_poly.pdbx_strand_id
1 'polypeptide(L)'
;AGRVGRVELGTAVLLPALRNPVLLAHQAATVDQISEGRLILGVGIAGDIPNIRAEFAAAGVPFEKRVGRMMEGLRLCRALWSGEAVDWDGRWPVEQGVLAPTPHRPGGPPIWGGGSHPDGLARAGKFMDGWFPTGPDASGWADHWAQVQAAANAAGRDPADVTAAIYLTLCIDGDADAANARVNDYLERYYGQPADRLQLLHALSDRD
;
A
#
# COMPACT_ATOMS: atom_id res chain seq x y z
N ALA A 1 -14.54 1.82 9.54
CA ALA A 1 -14.24 3.20 9.97
C ALA A 1 -15.21 3.64 11.07
N GLY A 2 -16.50 3.67 10.84
CA GLY A 2 -17.48 4.22 11.79
C GLY A 2 -17.67 3.50 13.13
N ARG A 3 -17.09 2.31 13.32
CA ARG A 3 -17.21 1.54 14.59
C ARG A 3 -15.95 1.55 15.45
N VAL A 4 -14.82 1.96 14.91
CA VAL A 4 -13.52 1.94 15.59
C VAL A 4 -12.90 3.31 15.47
N GLY A 5 -12.78 4.03 16.58
CA GLY A 5 -12.36 5.44 16.60
C GLY A 5 -10.86 5.67 16.87
N ARG A 6 -10.12 4.65 17.31
CA ARG A 6 -8.76 4.83 17.85
C ARG A 6 -7.62 4.24 17.01
N VAL A 7 -7.92 3.52 15.94
CA VAL A 7 -6.92 2.88 15.08
C VAL A 7 -6.94 3.49 13.71
N GLU A 8 -5.79 3.50 13.05
CA GLU A 8 -5.70 3.79 11.62
C GLU A 8 -6.22 2.59 10.81
N LEU A 9 -6.66 2.88 9.60
CA LEU A 9 -7.26 1.91 8.69
C LEU A 9 -6.45 1.89 7.40
N GLY A 10 -5.78 0.79 7.13
CA GLY A 10 -4.93 0.66 5.95
C GLY A 10 -5.43 -0.39 4.95
N THR A 11 -5.19 -0.17 3.67
CA THR A 11 -5.25 -1.25 2.68
C THR A 11 -3.88 -1.94 2.58
N ALA A 12 -3.83 -3.28 2.49
CA ALA A 12 -2.56 -4.02 2.49
C ALA A 12 -2.56 -5.20 1.51
N VAL A 13 -2.56 -4.93 0.23
CA VAL A 13 -2.48 -3.65 -0.51
C VAL A 13 -3.63 -3.52 -1.49
N LEU A 14 -3.94 -2.28 -1.86
CA LEU A 14 -4.76 -1.98 -3.02
C LEU A 14 -3.89 -2.04 -4.30
N LEU A 15 -4.48 -2.45 -5.42
CA LEU A 15 -3.86 -2.40 -6.75
C LEU A 15 -4.44 -1.22 -7.55
N PRO A 16 -3.86 0.00 -7.47
CA PRO A 16 -4.42 1.17 -8.14
C PRO A 16 -4.41 1.05 -9.67
N ALA A 17 -3.51 0.24 -10.23
CA ALA A 17 -3.45 0.00 -11.66
C ALA A 17 -4.73 -0.58 -12.25
N LEU A 18 -5.51 -1.31 -11.45
CA LEU A 18 -6.79 -1.91 -11.83
C LEU A 18 -7.97 -0.95 -11.68
N ARG A 19 -7.76 0.26 -11.18
CA ARG A 19 -8.82 1.19 -10.84
C ARG A 19 -8.78 2.47 -11.68
N ASN A 20 -9.95 3.05 -11.89
CA ASN A 20 -10.03 4.42 -12.38
C ASN A 20 -9.60 5.37 -11.25
N PRO A 21 -8.59 6.25 -11.46
CA PRO A 21 -8.05 7.09 -10.39
C PRO A 21 -9.02 8.18 -9.92
N VAL A 22 -9.94 8.65 -10.75
CA VAL A 22 -10.95 9.62 -10.33
C VAL A 22 -11.91 8.98 -9.33
N LEU A 23 -12.37 7.75 -9.62
CA LEU A 23 -13.21 6.99 -8.69
C LEU A 23 -12.46 6.63 -7.42
N LEU A 24 -11.18 6.25 -7.54
CA LEU A 24 -10.32 5.93 -6.38
C LEU A 24 -10.12 7.17 -5.50
N ALA A 25 -9.85 8.33 -6.09
CA ALA A 25 -9.70 9.58 -5.36
C ALA A 25 -10.96 9.92 -4.56
N HIS A 26 -12.13 9.79 -5.19
CA HIS A 26 -13.42 10.04 -4.54
C HIS A 26 -13.70 9.05 -3.39
N GLN A 27 -13.49 7.75 -3.63
CA GLN A 27 -13.68 6.71 -2.60
C GLN A 27 -12.73 6.92 -1.40
N ALA A 28 -11.45 7.20 -1.67
CA ALA A 28 -10.45 7.44 -0.64
C ALA A 28 -10.77 8.69 0.18
N ALA A 29 -11.17 9.79 -0.47
CA ALA A 29 -11.60 11.02 0.20
C ALA A 29 -12.83 10.78 1.11
N THR A 30 -13.81 10.03 0.60
CA THR A 30 -15.01 9.68 1.39
C THR A 30 -14.65 8.85 2.62
N VAL A 31 -13.80 7.83 2.47
CA VAL A 31 -13.37 6.99 3.62
C VAL A 31 -12.52 7.81 4.60
N ASP A 32 -11.67 8.71 4.10
CA ASP A 32 -10.85 9.58 4.94
C ASP A 32 -11.73 10.53 5.76
N GLN A 33 -12.80 11.11 5.17
CA GLN A 33 -13.80 11.90 5.89
C GLN A 33 -14.51 11.07 6.96
N ILE A 34 -15.05 9.89 6.62
CA ILE A 34 -15.77 9.02 7.57
C ILE A 34 -14.85 8.54 8.70
N SER A 35 -13.58 8.36 8.42
CA SER A 35 -12.58 7.92 9.40
C SER A 35 -11.93 9.08 10.16
N GLU A 36 -12.28 10.33 9.86
CA GLU A 36 -11.67 11.50 10.49
C GLU A 36 -10.14 11.52 10.32
N GLY A 37 -9.67 11.27 9.08
CA GLY A 37 -8.26 11.30 8.73
C GLY A 37 -7.46 10.05 9.18
N ARG A 38 -8.08 8.92 9.44
CA ARG A 38 -7.38 7.68 9.85
C ARG A 38 -7.10 6.71 8.71
N LEU A 39 -7.43 7.08 7.46
CA LEU A 39 -7.14 6.22 6.31
C LEU A 39 -5.65 6.26 5.94
N ILE A 40 -5.07 5.10 5.69
CA ILE A 40 -3.78 4.91 5.02
C ILE A 40 -4.04 4.15 3.73
N LEU A 41 -3.64 4.71 2.60
CA LEU A 41 -3.78 4.06 1.30
C LEU A 41 -2.52 3.21 1.00
N GLY A 42 -2.51 1.98 1.49
CA GLY A 42 -1.45 1.02 1.19
C GLY A 42 -1.60 0.46 -0.23
N VAL A 43 -0.58 0.62 -1.06
CA VAL A 43 -0.63 0.30 -2.50
C VAL A 43 0.48 -0.64 -2.93
N GLY A 44 0.22 -1.41 -3.98
CA GLY A 44 1.17 -2.32 -4.59
C GLY A 44 0.92 -2.51 -6.08
N ILE A 45 1.86 -3.21 -6.72
CA ILE A 45 1.78 -3.55 -8.16
C ILE A 45 1.44 -5.01 -8.40
N ALA A 46 1.35 -5.80 -7.35
CA ALA A 46 1.26 -7.28 -7.32
C ALA A 46 2.44 -8.00 -7.98
N GLY A 47 2.63 -9.26 -7.60
CA GLY A 47 3.62 -10.15 -8.20
C GLY A 47 3.21 -10.65 -9.59
N ASP A 48 4.19 -11.13 -10.34
CA ASP A 48 3.96 -11.76 -11.63
C ASP A 48 3.62 -13.25 -11.43
N ILE A 49 2.35 -13.52 -11.17
CA ILE A 49 1.81 -14.86 -11.00
C ILE A 49 0.54 -15.05 -11.85
N PRO A 50 0.20 -16.29 -12.25
CA PRO A 50 -0.91 -16.55 -13.18
C PRO A 50 -2.24 -15.95 -12.77
N ASN A 51 -2.63 -16.05 -11.48
CA ASN A 51 -3.89 -15.53 -10.99
C ASN A 51 -3.96 -13.99 -11.10
N ILE A 52 -2.86 -13.29 -10.81
CA ILE A 52 -2.79 -11.85 -10.94
C ILE A 52 -2.84 -11.43 -12.41
N ARG A 53 -2.15 -12.14 -13.31
CA ARG A 53 -2.26 -11.87 -14.74
C ARG A 53 -3.70 -12.06 -15.25
N ALA A 54 -4.40 -13.09 -14.77
CA ALA A 54 -5.81 -13.31 -15.08
C ALA A 54 -6.71 -12.18 -14.57
N GLU A 55 -6.46 -11.67 -13.37
CA GLU A 55 -7.19 -10.53 -12.80
C GLU A 55 -6.99 -9.26 -13.65
N PHE A 56 -5.75 -8.96 -14.06
CA PHE A 56 -5.47 -7.85 -14.95
C PHE A 56 -6.14 -8.00 -16.32
N ALA A 57 -6.11 -9.20 -16.89
CA ALA A 57 -6.78 -9.49 -18.15
C ALA A 57 -8.31 -9.32 -18.04
N ALA A 58 -8.92 -9.83 -16.97
CA ALA A 58 -10.36 -9.66 -16.71
C ALA A 58 -10.75 -8.19 -16.54
N ALA A 59 -9.86 -7.36 -15.97
CA ALA A 59 -10.06 -5.92 -15.84
C ALA A 59 -9.76 -5.13 -17.13
N GLY A 60 -9.31 -5.77 -18.20
CA GLY A 60 -8.91 -5.11 -19.45
C GLY A 60 -7.65 -4.24 -19.31
N VAL A 61 -6.81 -4.52 -18.33
CA VAL A 61 -5.60 -3.74 -18.03
C VAL A 61 -4.35 -4.50 -18.44
N PRO A 62 -3.49 -3.96 -19.31
CA PRO A 62 -2.21 -4.57 -19.64
C PRO A 62 -1.32 -4.69 -18.40
N PHE A 63 -0.96 -5.93 -18.04
CA PHE A 63 -0.17 -6.21 -16.84
C PHE A 63 1.20 -5.50 -16.85
N GLU A 64 1.84 -5.44 -18.01
CA GLU A 64 3.17 -4.83 -18.19
C GLU A 64 3.17 -3.32 -17.91
N LYS A 65 2.03 -2.66 -18.05
CA LYS A 65 1.88 -1.22 -17.82
C LYS A 65 1.46 -0.86 -16.39
N ARG A 66 1.33 -1.85 -15.49
CA ARG A 66 0.77 -1.65 -14.14
C ARG A 66 1.50 -0.61 -13.28
N VAL A 67 2.84 -0.55 -13.37
CA VAL A 67 3.63 0.43 -12.61
C VAL A 67 3.32 1.85 -13.05
N GLY A 68 3.40 2.12 -14.36
CA GLY A 68 3.12 3.44 -14.92
C GLY A 68 1.66 3.88 -14.65
N ARG A 69 0.70 2.95 -14.78
CA ARG A 69 -0.71 3.22 -14.46
C ARG A 69 -0.90 3.56 -12.99
N MET A 70 -0.31 2.79 -12.08
CA MET A 70 -0.37 3.09 -10.65
C MET A 70 0.20 4.47 -10.34
N MET A 71 1.41 4.75 -10.81
CA MET A 71 2.09 6.01 -10.49
C MET A 71 1.38 7.24 -11.06
N GLU A 72 0.86 7.16 -12.28
CA GLU A 72 0.07 8.22 -12.88
C GLU A 72 -1.26 8.41 -12.14
N GLY A 73 -1.96 7.29 -11.86
CA GLY A 73 -3.23 7.33 -11.13
C GLY A 73 -3.09 7.92 -9.73
N LEU A 74 -2.04 7.58 -8.99
CA LEU A 74 -1.79 8.16 -7.66
C LEU A 74 -1.47 9.66 -7.71
N ARG A 75 -0.73 10.11 -8.74
CA ARG A 75 -0.50 11.55 -8.93
C ARG A 75 -1.80 12.30 -9.24
N LEU A 76 -2.66 11.72 -10.08
CA LEU A 76 -3.99 12.30 -10.35
C LEU A 76 -4.87 12.32 -9.09
N CYS A 77 -4.85 11.25 -8.28
CA CYS A 77 -5.55 11.27 -7.00
C CYS A 77 -5.07 12.44 -6.10
N ARG A 78 -3.76 12.62 -5.96
CA ARG A 78 -3.20 13.73 -5.16
C ARG A 78 -3.60 15.10 -5.72
N ALA A 79 -3.59 15.27 -7.03
CA ALA A 79 -4.07 16.50 -7.65
C ALA A 79 -5.54 16.78 -7.31
N LEU A 80 -6.40 15.79 -7.47
CA LEU A 80 -7.84 15.92 -7.17
C LEU A 80 -8.12 16.16 -5.68
N TRP A 81 -7.29 15.65 -4.77
CA TRP A 81 -7.46 15.84 -3.33
C TRP A 81 -7.16 17.28 -2.86
N SER A 82 -6.60 18.12 -3.70
CA SER A 82 -6.43 19.54 -3.40
C SER A 82 -7.77 20.26 -3.21
N GLY A 83 -8.84 19.77 -3.85
CA GLY A 83 -10.14 20.45 -3.92
C GLY A 83 -10.20 21.59 -4.94
N GLU A 84 -9.09 21.89 -5.59
CA GLU A 84 -9.03 22.89 -6.66
C GLU A 84 -9.41 22.27 -8.01
N ALA A 85 -9.69 23.10 -9.00
CA ALA A 85 -9.94 22.63 -10.36
C ALA A 85 -8.64 22.04 -10.95
N VAL A 86 -8.75 20.83 -11.49
CA VAL A 86 -7.62 20.07 -12.05
C VAL A 86 -7.81 19.88 -13.53
N ASP A 87 -6.80 20.27 -14.31
CA ASP A 87 -6.61 19.85 -15.69
C ASP A 87 -5.52 18.77 -15.71
N TRP A 88 -5.84 17.63 -16.33
CA TRP A 88 -4.92 16.50 -16.42
C TRP A 88 -4.92 15.93 -17.83
N ASP A 89 -3.76 15.94 -18.46
CA ASP A 89 -3.54 15.32 -19.76
C ASP A 89 -2.74 14.03 -19.58
N GLY A 90 -3.38 12.91 -19.79
CA GLY A 90 -2.81 11.58 -19.58
C GLY A 90 -3.79 10.46 -19.92
N ARG A 91 -3.58 9.27 -19.31
CA ARG A 91 -4.49 8.12 -19.52
C ARG A 91 -5.93 8.37 -19.11
N TRP A 92 -6.14 9.29 -18.22
CA TRP A 92 -7.45 9.68 -17.70
C TRP A 92 -7.56 11.20 -17.78
N PRO A 93 -7.91 11.73 -18.96
CA PRO A 93 -8.04 13.18 -19.12
C PRO A 93 -9.12 13.73 -18.19
N VAL A 94 -8.80 14.84 -17.56
CA VAL A 94 -9.72 15.61 -16.71
C VAL A 94 -9.63 17.06 -17.13
N GLU A 95 -10.78 17.70 -17.32
CA GLU A 95 -10.89 19.11 -17.67
C GLU A 95 -11.63 19.84 -16.55
N GLN A 96 -10.98 20.81 -15.91
CA GLN A 96 -11.52 21.61 -14.81
C GLN A 96 -12.24 20.79 -13.73
N GLY A 97 -11.71 19.58 -13.45
CA GLY A 97 -12.33 18.64 -12.52
C GLY A 97 -12.13 19.04 -11.06
N VAL A 98 -13.23 19.14 -10.31
CA VAL A 98 -13.22 19.41 -8.88
C VAL A 98 -13.75 18.20 -8.12
N LEU A 99 -13.00 17.73 -7.13
CA LEU A 99 -13.41 16.62 -6.28
C LEU A 99 -14.17 17.10 -5.04
N ALA A 100 -15.33 16.49 -4.79
CA ALA A 100 -16.09 16.67 -3.55
C ALA A 100 -16.69 15.33 -3.07
N PRO A 101 -16.58 14.99 -1.76
CA PRO A 101 -15.88 15.75 -0.75
C PRO A 101 -14.36 15.71 -0.96
N THR A 102 -13.65 16.71 -0.46
CA THR A 102 -12.19 16.63 -0.27
C THR A 102 -11.87 15.69 0.89
N PRO A 103 -10.66 15.10 0.95
CA PRO A 103 -10.25 14.32 2.11
C PRO A 103 -10.29 15.12 3.41
N HIS A 104 -10.40 14.43 4.54
CA HIS A 104 -10.30 15.02 5.86
C HIS A 104 -8.88 15.59 6.11
N ARG A 105 -7.85 14.81 5.70
CA ARG A 105 -6.46 15.29 5.73
C ARG A 105 -6.18 16.19 4.53
N PRO A 106 -5.64 17.39 4.73
CA PRO A 106 -5.16 18.22 3.63
C PRO A 106 -4.15 17.46 2.74
N GLY A 107 -4.37 17.44 1.43
CA GLY A 107 -3.53 16.70 0.49
C GLY A 107 -3.84 15.20 0.36
N GLY A 108 -4.79 14.70 1.14
CA GLY A 108 -5.29 13.33 1.07
C GLY A 108 -4.69 12.35 2.09
N PRO A 109 -5.20 11.10 2.10
CA PRO A 109 -4.64 10.06 2.94
C PRO A 109 -3.20 9.74 2.54
N PRO A 110 -2.30 9.42 3.50
CA PRO A 110 -0.95 9.02 3.19
C PRO A 110 -0.93 7.75 2.34
N ILE A 111 -0.05 7.73 1.36
CA ILE A 111 0.12 6.62 0.42
C ILE A 111 1.35 5.82 0.83
N TRP A 112 1.15 4.56 1.22
CA TRP A 112 2.24 3.67 1.62
C TRP A 112 2.50 2.62 0.54
N GLY A 113 3.77 2.42 0.17
CA GLY A 113 4.19 1.41 -0.79
C GLY A 113 4.55 0.09 -0.12
N GLY A 114 4.03 -1.02 -0.66
CA GLY A 114 4.45 -2.36 -0.27
C GLY A 114 5.56 -2.92 -1.16
N GLY A 115 6.15 -4.03 -0.72
CA GLY A 115 7.11 -4.81 -1.50
C GLY A 115 8.58 -4.49 -1.21
N SER A 116 9.44 -5.42 -1.64
CA SER A 116 10.88 -5.43 -1.34
C SER A 116 11.78 -5.46 -2.59
N HIS A 117 11.21 -5.36 -3.79
CA HIS A 117 12.00 -5.25 -5.01
C HIS A 117 12.73 -3.89 -5.06
N PRO A 118 14.00 -3.82 -5.51
CA PRO A 118 14.78 -2.57 -5.53
C PRO A 118 14.05 -1.38 -6.17
N ASP A 119 13.38 -1.58 -7.31
CA ASP A 119 12.56 -0.51 -7.94
C ASP A 119 11.36 -0.10 -7.09
N GLY A 120 10.84 -1.01 -6.26
CA GLY A 120 9.76 -0.73 -5.29
C GLY A 120 10.27 0.14 -4.16
N LEU A 121 11.43 -0.20 -3.59
CA LEU A 121 12.11 0.57 -2.55
C LEU A 121 12.44 1.99 -3.05
N ALA A 122 12.99 2.09 -4.26
CA ALA A 122 13.27 3.38 -4.88
C ALA A 122 12.00 4.23 -5.08
N ARG A 123 10.88 3.63 -5.48
CA ARG A 123 9.59 4.34 -5.59
C ARG A 123 9.07 4.77 -4.23
N ALA A 124 9.17 3.90 -3.21
CA ALA A 124 8.74 4.25 -1.87
C ALA A 124 9.45 5.51 -1.36
N GLY A 125 10.77 5.55 -1.41
CA GLY A 125 11.54 6.72 -1.02
C GLY A 125 11.21 7.98 -1.83
N LYS A 126 11.09 7.85 -3.15
CA LYS A 126 10.87 9.00 -4.03
C LYS A 126 9.46 9.60 -3.98
N PHE A 127 8.42 8.79 -3.76
CA PHE A 127 7.05 9.22 -4.05
C PHE A 127 6.02 8.86 -2.98
N MET A 128 6.32 7.92 -2.05
CA MET A 128 5.36 7.45 -1.05
C MET A 128 5.56 8.14 0.29
N ASP A 129 4.52 8.13 1.12
CA ASP A 129 4.56 8.69 2.46
C ASP A 129 4.95 7.63 3.51
N GLY A 130 5.03 6.36 3.09
CA GLY A 130 5.50 5.27 3.92
C GLY A 130 5.86 4.02 3.11
N TRP A 131 6.54 3.09 3.78
CA TRP A 131 6.92 1.79 3.24
C TRP A 131 6.61 0.68 4.26
N PHE A 132 5.92 -0.39 3.82
CA PHE A 132 5.48 -1.49 4.69
C PHE A 132 5.54 -2.85 3.94
N PRO A 133 6.69 -3.50 3.92
CA PRO A 133 6.83 -4.80 3.28
C PRO A 133 6.19 -5.93 4.10
N THR A 134 5.92 -7.06 3.43
CA THR A 134 5.68 -8.36 4.06
C THR A 134 7.02 -9.08 4.18
N GLY A 135 7.61 -9.22 5.39
CA GLY A 135 9.02 -9.63 5.51
C GLY A 135 9.96 -8.56 4.92
N PRO A 136 11.20 -8.76 4.85
CA PRO A 136 12.05 -9.85 5.31
C PRO A 136 12.24 -9.89 6.84
N ASP A 137 13.24 -10.64 7.31
CA ASP A 137 13.69 -10.60 8.71
C ASP A 137 14.20 -9.20 9.12
N ALA A 138 14.51 -9.01 10.39
CA ALA A 138 14.92 -7.70 10.91
C ALA A 138 16.16 -7.12 10.22
N SER A 139 17.13 -7.96 9.85
CA SER A 139 18.35 -7.52 9.15
C SER A 139 18.03 -7.06 7.74
N GLY A 140 17.35 -7.89 6.95
CA GLY A 140 16.95 -7.53 5.60
C GLY A 140 15.96 -6.35 5.56
N TRP A 141 15.14 -6.16 6.60
CA TRP A 141 14.28 -4.99 6.73
C TRP A 141 15.13 -3.71 6.88
N ALA A 142 16.17 -3.75 7.73
CA ALA A 142 17.07 -2.61 7.93
C ALA A 142 17.79 -2.23 6.63
N ASP A 143 18.28 -3.22 5.88
CA ASP A 143 18.94 -3.01 4.59
C ASP A 143 18.00 -2.39 3.54
N HIS A 144 16.77 -2.86 3.47
CA HIS A 144 15.76 -2.29 2.57
C HIS A 144 15.35 -0.88 3.00
N TRP A 145 15.20 -0.65 4.30
CA TRP A 145 14.92 0.68 4.82
C TRP A 145 16.00 1.69 4.47
N ALA A 146 17.27 1.32 4.60
CA ALA A 146 18.41 2.16 4.17
C ALA A 146 18.31 2.53 2.67
N GLN A 147 17.87 1.61 1.82
CA GLN A 147 17.66 1.89 0.39
C GLN A 147 16.50 2.86 0.15
N VAL A 148 15.40 2.74 0.91
CA VAL A 148 14.28 3.69 0.85
C VAL A 148 14.74 5.09 1.26
N GLN A 149 15.50 5.20 2.36
CA GLN A 149 16.06 6.47 2.83
C GLN A 149 17.01 7.10 1.81
N ALA A 150 17.90 6.30 1.22
CA ALA A 150 18.82 6.76 0.18
C ALA A 150 18.06 7.27 -1.05
N ALA A 151 16.97 6.60 -1.44
CA ALA A 151 16.13 7.03 -2.55
C ALA A 151 15.35 8.32 -2.24
N ALA A 152 14.91 8.53 -1.00
CA ALA A 152 14.29 9.78 -0.55
C ALA A 152 15.30 10.94 -0.64
N ASN A 153 16.49 10.78 -0.06
CA ASN A 153 17.58 11.76 -0.13
C ASN A 153 17.93 12.12 -1.58
N ALA A 154 18.09 11.12 -2.45
CA ALA A 154 18.41 11.33 -3.86
C ALA A 154 17.30 12.09 -4.62
N ALA A 155 16.08 12.04 -4.13
CA ALA A 155 14.93 12.79 -4.67
C ALA A 155 14.74 14.17 -4.02
N GLY A 156 15.65 14.59 -3.12
CA GLY A 156 15.55 15.87 -2.41
C GLY A 156 14.48 15.88 -1.32
N ARG A 157 14.06 14.70 -0.82
CA ARG A 157 13.09 14.56 0.27
C ARG A 157 13.82 14.24 1.58
N ASP A 158 13.27 14.71 2.69
CA ASP A 158 13.72 14.25 4.00
C ASP A 158 13.27 12.79 4.22
N PRO A 159 14.19 11.85 4.50
CA PRO A 159 13.81 10.47 4.85
C PRO A 159 12.91 10.37 6.08
N ALA A 160 12.95 11.35 6.99
CA ALA A 160 12.07 11.42 8.16
C ALA A 160 10.58 11.61 7.79
N ASP A 161 10.28 12.11 6.59
CA ASP A 161 8.93 12.24 6.07
C ASP A 161 8.35 10.91 5.56
N VAL A 162 9.16 9.85 5.50
CA VAL A 162 8.72 8.52 5.07
C VAL A 162 8.52 7.61 6.28
N THR A 163 7.30 7.17 6.50
CA THR A 163 6.99 6.25 7.61
C THR A 163 7.54 4.86 7.33
N ALA A 164 8.32 4.34 8.27
CA ALA A 164 8.81 2.96 8.26
C ALA A 164 7.81 2.05 8.98
N ALA A 165 7.34 1.00 8.32
CA ALA A 165 6.41 0.04 8.90
C ALA A 165 6.71 -1.38 8.40
N ILE A 166 6.00 -2.36 8.93
CA ILE A 166 6.03 -3.75 8.48
C ILE A 166 4.63 -4.35 8.55
N TYR A 167 4.28 -5.17 7.58
CA TYR A 167 3.07 -5.98 7.61
C TYR A 167 3.37 -7.31 8.31
N LEU A 168 2.66 -7.57 9.39
CA LEU A 168 2.77 -8.81 10.16
C LEU A 168 1.45 -9.55 10.18
N THR A 169 1.49 -10.86 10.00
CA THR A 169 0.38 -11.76 10.33
C THR A 169 0.59 -12.31 11.73
N LEU A 170 -0.34 -12.06 12.63
CA LEU A 170 -0.22 -12.41 14.04
C LEU A 170 -1.30 -13.40 14.44
N CYS A 171 -0.93 -14.38 15.27
CA CYS A 171 -1.86 -15.19 16.04
C CYS A 171 -1.41 -15.20 17.50
N ILE A 172 -2.33 -14.89 18.40
CA ILE A 172 -2.08 -14.88 19.85
C ILE A 172 -2.80 -16.08 20.46
N ASP A 173 -2.08 -16.94 21.15
CA ASP A 173 -2.60 -18.09 21.89
C ASP A 173 -1.79 -18.28 23.18
N GLY A 174 -2.34 -19.07 24.12
CA GLY A 174 -1.61 -19.52 25.31
C GLY A 174 -0.59 -20.63 25.01
N ASP A 175 -0.65 -21.21 23.81
CA ASP A 175 0.22 -22.27 23.31
C ASP A 175 0.85 -21.79 21.99
N ALA A 176 2.19 -21.67 21.97
CA ALA A 176 2.95 -21.19 20.83
C ALA A 176 2.83 -22.12 19.62
N ASP A 177 2.82 -23.44 19.83
CA ASP A 177 2.70 -24.43 18.74
C ASP A 177 1.31 -24.35 18.08
N ALA A 178 0.27 -24.17 18.89
CA ALA A 178 -1.09 -23.98 18.40
C ALA A 178 -1.24 -22.64 17.65
N ALA A 179 -0.60 -21.57 18.10
CA ALA A 179 -0.56 -20.29 17.41
C ALA A 179 0.14 -20.41 16.05
N ASN A 180 1.30 -21.05 16.02
CA ASN A 180 2.07 -21.31 14.79
C ASN A 180 1.27 -22.16 13.80
N ALA A 181 0.67 -23.24 14.25
CA ALA A 181 -0.12 -24.11 13.38
C ALA A 181 -1.27 -23.32 12.71
N ARG A 182 -1.94 -22.43 13.46
CA ARG A 182 -3.03 -21.60 12.92
C ARG A 182 -2.56 -20.54 11.95
N VAL A 183 -1.44 -19.88 12.21
CA VAL A 183 -0.86 -18.89 11.26
C VAL A 183 -0.46 -19.58 9.98
N ASN A 184 0.22 -20.74 10.07
CA ASN A 184 0.66 -21.49 8.89
C ASN A 184 -0.54 -21.98 8.07
N ASP A 185 -1.56 -22.57 8.67
CA ASP A 185 -2.78 -22.99 7.99
C ASP A 185 -3.48 -21.80 7.28
N TYR A 186 -3.58 -20.64 7.96
CA TYR A 186 -4.13 -19.44 7.36
C TYR A 186 -3.32 -18.96 6.15
N LEU A 187 -1.98 -18.89 6.28
CA LEU A 187 -1.10 -18.42 5.20
C LEU A 187 -1.13 -19.34 4.01
N GLU A 188 -1.07 -20.65 4.23
CA GLU A 188 -1.13 -21.66 3.17
C GLU A 188 -2.45 -21.59 2.38
N ARG A 189 -3.57 -21.47 3.08
CA ARG A 189 -4.89 -21.30 2.43
C ARG A 189 -5.02 -19.98 1.69
N TYR A 190 -4.50 -18.90 2.26
CA TYR A 190 -4.62 -17.56 1.67
C TYR A 190 -3.74 -17.39 0.42
N TYR A 191 -2.51 -17.87 0.48
CA TYR A 191 -1.55 -17.73 -0.62
C TYR A 191 -1.48 -18.93 -1.54
N GLY A 192 -2.05 -20.08 -1.16
CA GLY A 192 -1.99 -21.33 -1.95
C GLY A 192 -0.58 -21.91 -2.05
N GLN A 193 0.29 -21.63 -1.10
CA GLN A 193 1.69 -22.07 -1.05
C GLN A 193 2.07 -22.44 0.38
N PRO A 194 3.04 -23.37 0.59
CA PRO A 194 3.57 -23.67 1.93
C PRO A 194 4.09 -22.42 2.64
N ALA A 195 3.80 -22.31 3.95
CA ALA A 195 4.11 -21.12 4.74
C ALA A 195 5.61 -20.78 4.78
N ASP A 196 6.48 -21.78 4.77
CA ASP A 196 7.94 -21.65 4.76
C ASP A 196 8.48 -20.96 3.49
N ARG A 197 7.73 -21.02 2.37
CA ARG A 197 8.08 -20.37 1.10
C ARG A 197 7.64 -18.91 1.02
N LEU A 198 6.79 -18.48 1.92
CA LEU A 198 6.19 -17.14 1.85
C LEU A 198 7.12 -16.05 2.41
N GLN A 199 8.23 -16.42 3.07
CA GLN A 199 9.19 -15.50 3.71
C GLN A 199 8.47 -14.44 4.58
N LEU A 200 7.38 -14.86 5.23
CA LEU A 200 6.60 -13.98 6.08
C LEU A 200 7.15 -14.03 7.49
N LEU A 201 7.23 -12.88 8.13
CA LEU A 201 7.59 -12.80 9.54
C LEU A 201 6.45 -13.34 10.39
N HIS A 202 6.75 -14.32 11.22
CA HIS A 202 5.88 -14.79 12.27
C HIS A 202 6.28 -14.09 13.57
N ALA A 203 5.43 -13.24 14.10
CA ALA A 203 5.63 -12.70 15.43
C ALA A 203 4.97 -13.63 16.44
N LEU A 204 5.76 -14.28 17.26
CA LEU A 204 5.31 -15.01 18.42
C LEU A 204 5.45 -14.08 19.62
N SER A 205 4.41 -13.98 20.41
CA SER A 205 4.56 -13.40 21.74
C SER A 205 5.00 -14.50 22.68
N ASP A 206 6.29 -14.60 22.96
CA ASP A 206 6.73 -15.28 24.17
C ASP A 206 6.23 -14.45 25.34
N ARG A 207 5.46 -15.09 26.18
CA ARG A 207 5.21 -14.57 27.52
C ARG A 207 6.31 -15.10 28.41
N ASP A 208 7.35 -14.35 28.61
CA ASP A 208 8.17 -14.38 29.80
C ASP A 208 7.77 -13.24 30.74
#